data_c2003bf97aecc28225e668cc86f92134
#
_entry.id   c2003bf97aecc28225e668cc86f92134
#
_cell.length_a   1.000
_cell.length_b   1.000
_cell.length_c   1.000
_cell.angle_alpha   90.00
_cell.angle_beta   90.00
_cell.angle_gamma   90.00
#
_symmetry.space_group_name_H-M   'P 1'
#
loop_
_entity.id
_entity.type
_entity.pdbx_description
1 polymer ?
#
loop_
_entity_poly.entity_id
_entity_poly.type
_entity_poly.pdbx_seq_one_letter_code
_entity_poly.pdbx_strand_id
1 'polypeptide(L)'
;MKDKCVLTEYTISSGLPRRLVLGLVSDLHESDPKDVLEILRKISPDLILVAGDTFERHGGTKDTQRGSDEGSVERMLRHLLMKLDDIFEVVFGKRDFNPEYSRRFLMEAGKIAPVFLSPGNHEWYFLPKDLDIMKESGTKLLDNRDCKVYIKDMTIRIGGLSSVPDIRW
;
A
#
# COMPACT_ATOMS: atom_id res chain seq x y z
N MET A 1 -15.33 11.42 -13.25
CA MET A 1 -15.98 10.08 -13.14
C MET A 1 -15.45 9.50 -11.85
N LYS A 2 -16.27 9.16 -10.85
CA LYS A 2 -15.75 8.48 -9.66
C LYS A 2 -15.24 7.12 -10.08
N ASP A 3 -13.96 6.85 -9.87
CA ASP A 3 -13.39 5.52 -10.10
C ASP A 3 -14.12 4.56 -9.17
N LYS A 4 -14.85 3.63 -9.76
CA LYS A 4 -15.67 2.69 -9.00
C LYS A 4 -14.79 1.50 -8.63
N CYS A 5 -14.70 1.18 -7.35
CA CYS A 5 -14.03 -0.03 -6.89
C CYS A 5 -14.66 -1.27 -7.54
N VAL A 6 -13.85 -2.14 -8.10
CA VAL A 6 -14.28 -3.39 -8.75
C VAL A 6 -13.78 -4.57 -7.93
N LEU A 7 -14.72 -5.44 -7.53
CA LEU A 7 -14.38 -6.71 -6.90
C LEU A 7 -14.20 -7.78 -7.96
N THR A 8 -13.05 -8.42 -7.95
CA THR A 8 -12.79 -9.64 -8.73
C THR A 8 -12.54 -10.80 -7.78
N GLU A 9 -13.15 -11.94 -8.02
CA GLU A 9 -13.02 -13.13 -7.19
C GLU A 9 -12.29 -14.24 -7.95
N TYR A 10 -11.30 -14.82 -7.29
CA TYR A 10 -10.56 -15.99 -7.78
C TYR A 10 -10.61 -17.12 -6.77
N THR A 11 -10.73 -18.35 -7.25
CA THR A 11 -10.58 -19.54 -6.43
C THR A 11 -9.34 -20.30 -6.89
N ILE A 12 -8.41 -20.54 -5.95
CA ILE A 12 -7.15 -21.23 -6.21
C ILE A 12 -7.12 -22.50 -5.37
N SER A 13 -6.90 -23.65 -6.03
CA SER A 13 -6.64 -24.91 -5.32
C SER A 13 -5.19 -24.94 -4.86
N SER A 14 -4.96 -24.95 -3.55
CA SER A 14 -3.62 -24.78 -2.96
C SER A 14 -3.13 -25.96 -2.12
N GLY A 15 -3.93 -26.99 -1.94
CA GLY A 15 -3.61 -28.10 -1.03
C GLY A 15 -3.58 -27.72 0.45
N LEU A 16 -4.01 -26.50 0.82
CA LEU A 16 -4.13 -26.11 2.23
C LEU A 16 -5.21 -26.95 2.92
N PRO A 17 -5.02 -27.33 4.21
CA PRO A 17 -5.98 -28.17 4.93
C PRO A 17 -7.31 -27.44 5.23
N ARG A 18 -7.33 -26.11 5.13
CA ARG A 18 -8.53 -25.30 5.34
C ARG A 18 -8.63 -24.19 4.30
N ARG A 19 -9.86 -23.83 3.95
CA ARG A 19 -10.14 -22.68 3.08
C ARG A 19 -9.67 -21.37 3.76
N LEU A 20 -8.91 -20.58 3.00
CA LEU A 20 -8.46 -19.24 3.37
C LEU A 20 -9.07 -18.21 2.42
N VAL A 21 -9.63 -17.16 2.96
CA VAL A 21 -10.16 -16.01 2.20
C VAL A 21 -9.17 -14.86 2.33
N LEU A 22 -8.60 -14.42 1.22
CA LEU A 22 -7.66 -13.31 1.18
C LEU A 22 -8.33 -12.10 0.53
N GLY A 23 -8.29 -10.95 1.19
CA GLY A 23 -8.61 -9.66 0.59
C GLY A 23 -7.33 -9.07 0.01
N LEU A 24 -7.21 -8.97 -1.31
CA LEU A 24 -6.11 -8.27 -1.96
C LEU A 24 -6.57 -6.88 -2.39
N VAL A 25 -5.84 -5.86 -1.96
CA VAL A 25 -6.12 -4.43 -2.24
C VAL A 25 -4.85 -3.79 -2.79
N SER A 26 -4.99 -2.94 -3.81
CA SER A 26 -3.90 -2.11 -4.36
C SER A 26 -4.43 -0.79 -4.87
N ASP A 27 -3.54 0.15 -5.16
CA ASP A 27 -3.84 1.39 -5.91
C ASP A 27 -4.92 2.26 -5.24
N LEU A 28 -4.86 2.43 -3.93
CA LEU A 28 -5.77 3.30 -3.19
C LEU A 28 -5.47 4.78 -3.42
N HIS A 29 -4.19 5.14 -3.55
CA HIS A 29 -3.74 6.48 -3.87
C HIS A 29 -4.41 7.57 -3.02
N GLU A 30 -4.44 7.38 -1.70
CA GLU A 30 -5.11 8.30 -0.77
C GLU A 30 -6.55 8.69 -1.19
N SER A 31 -7.26 7.80 -1.90
CA SER A 31 -8.66 7.97 -2.29
C SER A 31 -9.62 7.50 -1.19
N ASP A 32 -10.89 7.93 -1.25
CA ASP A 32 -11.89 7.54 -0.25
C ASP A 32 -12.06 6.01 -0.19
N PRO A 33 -11.67 5.36 0.94
CA PRO A 33 -11.66 3.91 1.04
C PRO A 33 -13.03 3.29 1.32
N LYS A 34 -14.10 4.06 1.29
CA LYS A 34 -15.44 3.62 1.70
C LYS A 34 -15.87 2.34 0.98
N ASP A 35 -15.81 2.33 -0.35
CA ASP A 35 -16.30 1.22 -1.17
C ASP A 35 -15.44 -0.04 -0.94
N VAL A 36 -14.11 0.12 -0.83
CA VAL A 36 -13.18 -0.98 -0.53
C VAL A 36 -13.48 -1.57 0.85
N LEU A 37 -13.67 -0.73 1.86
CA LEU A 37 -13.98 -1.17 3.22
C LEU A 37 -15.33 -1.86 3.30
N GLU A 38 -16.35 -1.42 2.57
CA GLU A 38 -17.64 -2.09 2.46
C GLU A 38 -17.51 -3.49 1.85
N ILE A 39 -16.72 -3.62 0.78
CA ILE A 39 -16.42 -4.91 0.15
C ILE A 39 -15.69 -5.82 1.14
N LEU A 40 -14.64 -5.34 1.78
CA LEU A 40 -13.87 -6.13 2.76
C LEU A 40 -14.76 -6.63 3.91
N ARG A 41 -15.64 -5.80 4.46
CA ARG A 41 -16.60 -6.23 5.49
C ARG A 41 -17.54 -7.32 4.98
N LYS A 42 -18.02 -7.19 3.73
CA LYS A 42 -18.92 -8.16 3.10
C LYS A 42 -18.27 -9.52 2.87
N ILE A 43 -17.02 -9.54 2.37
CA ILE A 43 -16.32 -10.79 2.08
C ILE A 43 -15.70 -11.44 3.33
N SER A 44 -15.56 -10.66 4.42
CA SER A 44 -14.99 -11.11 5.71
C SER A 44 -13.71 -11.92 5.52
N PRO A 45 -12.63 -11.31 5.00
CA PRO A 45 -11.41 -12.03 4.70
C PRO A 45 -10.72 -12.50 5.98
N ASP A 46 -9.96 -13.57 5.88
CA ASP A 46 -9.10 -14.06 6.96
C ASP A 46 -7.83 -13.21 7.12
N LEU A 47 -7.36 -12.65 6.00
CA LEU A 47 -6.20 -11.74 5.92
C LEU A 47 -6.47 -10.68 4.85
N ILE A 48 -5.89 -9.49 5.04
CA ILE A 48 -5.88 -8.41 4.06
C ILE A 48 -4.44 -8.19 3.62
N LEU A 49 -4.20 -8.31 2.31
CA LEU A 49 -2.93 -8.07 1.67
C LEU A 49 -3.05 -6.76 0.89
N VAL A 50 -2.19 -5.80 1.18
CA VAL A 50 -2.12 -4.51 0.49
C VAL A 50 -0.88 -4.51 -0.39
N ALA A 51 -1.08 -4.52 -1.70
CA ALA A 51 -0.02 -4.62 -2.69
C ALA A 51 0.41 -3.23 -3.20
N GLY A 52 0.70 -2.34 -2.26
CA GLY A 52 1.25 -1.01 -2.51
C GLY A 52 0.24 0.05 -2.94
N ASP A 53 0.80 1.23 -3.18
CA ASP A 53 0.13 2.43 -3.69
C ASP A 53 -1.06 2.88 -2.81
N THR A 54 -0.86 2.76 -1.49
CA THR A 54 -1.80 3.23 -0.48
C THR A 54 -1.55 4.70 -0.14
N PHE A 55 -0.27 5.07 -0.03
CA PHE A 55 0.17 6.43 0.26
C PHE A 55 0.76 7.08 -0.98
N GLU A 56 0.51 8.38 -1.13
CA GLU A 56 1.14 9.21 -2.13
C GLU A 56 2.40 9.85 -1.55
N ARG A 57 3.56 9.25 -1.80
CA ARG A 57 4.86 9.70 -1.30
C ARG A 57 5.83 9.86 -2.45
N HIS A 58 5.41 10.65 -3.45
CA HIS A 58 6.26 11.07 -4.56
C HIS A 58 6.94 12.40 -4.23
N GLY A 59 8.07 12.64 -4.85
CA GLY A 59 8.72 13.94 -4.81
C GLY A 59 9.37 14.22 -3.46
N GLY A 60 10.63 13.89 -3.37
CA GLY A 60 11.43 14.05 -2.18
C GLY A 60 11.33 15.42 -1.54
N THR A 61 10.93 15.46 -0.29
CA THR A 61 11.37 16.51 0.61
C THR A 61 12.90 16.46 0.65
N LYS A 62 13.53 17.61 0.86
CA LYS A 62 14.98 17.82 0.79
C LYS A 62 15.86 16.88 1.66
N ASP A 63 15.24 16.04 2.46
CA ASP A 63 15.90 15.16 3.44
C ASP A 63 16.06 13.70 3.02
N THR A 64 15.56 13.29 1.84
CA THR A 64 15.85 11.96 1.33
C THR A 64 17.22 11.96 0.66
N GLN A 65 18.28 11.82 1.45
CA GLN A 65 19.59 11.42 0.97
C GLN A 65 19.52 10.00 0.42
N ARG A 66 19.12 9.89 -0.81
CA ARG A 66 19.24 8.65 -1.57
C ARG A 66 20.68 8.51 -2.03
N GLY A 67 21.19 7.30 -1.97
CA GLY A 67 22.60 6.93 -2.14
C GLY A 67 23.36 7.67 -3.24
N SER A 68 24.63 7.88 -2.97
CA SER A 68 25.59 8.79 -3.59
C SER A 68 26.00 8.50 -5.04
N ASP A 69 25.34 7.59 -5.76
CA ASP A 69 25.82 7.12 -7.06
C ASP A 69 24.98 7.54 -8.28
N GLU A 70 23.88 8.26 -8.08
CA GLU A 70 23.14 8.83 -9.23
C GLU A 70 23.73 10.19 -9.62
N GLY A 71 24.08 10.33 -10.91
CA GLY A 71 24.55 11.59 -11.46
C GLY A 71 23.57 12.74 -11.22
N SER A 72 24.07 13.93 -10.91
CA SER A 72 23.25 15.10 -10.56
C SER A 72 22.20 15.46 -11.64
N VAL A 73 22.48 15.15 -12.90
CA VAL A 73 21.60 15.40 -14.05
C VAL A 73 20.44 14.40 -14.09
N GLU A 74 20.69 13.13 -13.84
CA GLU A 74 19.62 12.11 -13.79
C GLU A 74 18.65 12.38 -12.63
N ARG A 75 19.18 12.80 -11.48
CA ARG A 75 18.39 13.18 -10.32
C ARG A 75 17.50 14.40 -10.61
N MET A 76 18.07 15.41 -11.30
CA MET A 76 17.36 16.62 -11.71
C MET A 76 16.28 16.32 -12.74
N LEU A 77 16.57 15.46 -13.72
CA LEU A 77 15.63 15.06 -14.78
C LEU A 77 14.47 14.25 -14.21
N ARG A 78 14.77 13.30 -13.31
CA ARG A 78 13.76 12.51 -12.61
C ARG A 78 12.85 13.39 -11.75
N HIS A 79 13.43 14.33 -11.01
CA HIS A 79 12.68 15.28 -10.20
C HIS A 79 11.80 16.22 -11.04
N LEU A 80 12.27 16.58 -12.23
CA LEU A 80 11.50 17.38 -13.17
C LEU A 80 10.34 16.58 -13.77
N LEU A 81 10.56 15.33 -14.16
CA LEU A 81 9.52 14.44 -14.68
C LEU A 81 8.46 14.15 -13.62
N MET A 82 8.85 13.91 -12.35
CA MET A 82 7.91 13.74 -11.25
C MET A 82 7.06 14.99 -10.99
N LYS A 83 7.67 16.18 -11.02
CA LYS A 83 6.91 17.43 -10.87
C LYS A 83 5.94 17.66 -12.03
N LEU A 84 6.28 17.23 -13.23
CA LEU A 84 5.40 17.31 -14.39
C LEU A 84 4.22 16.35 -14.24
N ASP A 85 4.44 15.13 -13.74
CA ASP A 85 3.37 14.17 -13.42
C ASP A 85 2.44 14.73 -12.32
N ASP A 86 2.99 15.25 -11.23
CA ASP A 86 2.21 15.89 -10.16
C ASP A 86 1.37 17.07 -10.68
N ILE A 87 1.96 17.91 -11.55
CA ILE A 87 1.24 19.04 -12.16
C ILE A 87 0.15 18.53 -13.12
N PHE A 88 0.44 17.47 -13.88
CA PHE A 88 -0.53 16.89 -14.82
C PHE A 88 -1.71 16.26 -14.07
N GLU A 89 -1.46 15.56 -12.97
CA GLU A 89 -2.52 15.00 -12.11
C GLU A 89 -3.34 16.10 -11.41
N VAL A 90 -2.70 17.16 -10.92
CA VAL A 90 -3.41 18.30 -10.29
C VAL A 90 -4.23 19.10 -11.30
N VAL A 91 -3.76 19.25 -12.52
CA VAL A 91 -4.44 20.05 -13.56
C VAL A 91 -5.53 19.27 -14.29
N PHE A 92 -5.34 17.97 -14.50
CA PHE A 92 -6.24 17.13 -15.30
C PHE A 92 -6.94 16.04 -14.50
N GLY A 93 -6.45 15.67 -13.33
CA GLY A 93 -7.03 14.68 -12.43
C GLY A 93 -7.75 15.34 -11.26
N LYS A 94 -9.06 15.32 -11.25
CA LYS A 94 -9.84 15.63 -10.04
C LYS A 94 -9.80 14.43 -9.08
N ARG A 95 -8.64 14.03 -8.60
CA ARG A 95 -8.52 13.08 -7.50
C ARG A 95 -8.41 13.89 -6.21
N ASP A 96 -9.34 13.71 -5.30
CA ASP A 96 -9.25 14.24 -3.94
C ASP A 96 -8.27 13.38 -3.14
N PHE A 97 -6.96 13.64 -3.32
CA PHE A 97 -5.93 13.02 -2.49
C PHE A 97 -6.03 13.58 -1.06
N ASN A 98 -6.31 12.71 -0.12
CA ASN A 98 -6.37 13.08 1.27
C ASN A 98 -5.61 12.05 2.13
N PRO A 99 -4.49 12.44 2.77
CA PRO A 99 -3.70 11.55 3.62
C PRO A 99 -4.51 10.86 4.73
N GLU A 100 -5.61 11.47 5.16
CA GLU A 100 -6.52 10.87 6.14
C GLU A 100 -7.25 9.63 5.59
N TYR A 101 -7.35 9.49 4.27
CA TYR A 101 -7.98 8.31 3.68
C TYR A 101 -7.12 7.06 3.83
N SER A 102 -5.80 7.16 3.67
CA SER A 102 -4.88 6.05 3.94
C SER A 102 -4.92 5.66 5.41
N ARG A 103 -4.91 6.64 6.31
CA ARG A 103 -5.09 6.41 7.74
C ARG A 103 -6.41 5.69 8.04
N ARG A 104 -7.52 6.22 7.53
CA ARG A 104 -8.84 5.63 7.70
C ARG A 104 -8.90 4.21 7.17
N PHE A 105 -8.33 3.97 5.98
CA PHE A 105 -8.29 2.64 5.39
C PHE A 105 -7.58 1.65 6.32
N LEU A 106 -6.34 1.92 6.72
CA LEU A 106 -5.56 1.00 7.55
C LEU A 106 -6.20 0.75 8.91
N MET A 107 -6.70 1.81 9.56
CA MET A 107 -7.37 1.69 10.86
C MET A 107 -8.66 0.85 10.80
N GLU A 108 -9.46 1.02 9.75
CA GLU A 108 -10.71 0.26 9.60
C GLU A 108 -10.45 -1.17 9.07
N ALA A 109 -9.50 -1.34 8.15
CA ALA A 109 -9.11 -2.65 7.64
C ALA A 109 -8.54 -3.53 8.76
N GLY A 110 -7.71 -2.95 9.64
CA GLY A 110 -7.15 -3.65 10.80
C GLY A 110 -8.20 -4.17 11.80
N LYS A 111 -9.40 -3.57 11.82
CA LYS A 111 -10.54 -4.07 12.61
C LYS A 111 -11.26 -5.25 11.94
N ILE A 112 -11.11 -5.41 10.62
CA ILE A 112 -11.75 -6.49 9.85
C ILE A 112 -10.91 -7.76 9.92
N ALA A 113 -9.62 -7.66 9.60
CA ALA A 113 -8.67 -8.79 9.60
C ALA A 113 -7.22 -8.28 9.72
N PRO A 114 -6.24 -9.14 10.03
CA PRO A 114 -4.83 -8.77 10.01
C PRO A 114 -4.41 -8.24 8.65
N VAL A 115 -3.75 -7.06 8.64
CA VAL A 115 -3.32 -6.35 7.44
C VAL A 115 -1.81 -6.49 7.25
N PHE A 116 -1.40 -6.80 6.01
CA PHE A 116 -0.02 -6.87 5.58
C PHE A 116 0.14 -5.96 4.38
N LEU A 117 1.07 -5.02 4.45
CA LEU A 117 1.32 -4.02 3.40
C LEU A 117 2.72 -4.23 2.81
N SER A 118 2.77 -4.35 1.49
CA SER A 118 4.02 -4.29 0.72
C SER A 118 4.09 -2.94 0.01
N PRO A 119 5.23 -2.22 0.04
CA PRO A 119 5.34 -0.93 -0.64
C PRO A 119 5.20 -1.04 -2.15
N GLY A 120 4.43 -0.14 -2.75
CA GLY A 120 4.30 0.05 -4.19
C GLY A 120 5.28 1.10 -4.73
N ASN A 121 5.10 1.46 -5.99
CA ASN A 121 5.95 2.47 -6.62
C ASN A 121 5.60 3.91 -6.22
N HIS A 122 4.49 4.12 -5.51
CA HIS A 122 4.11 5.40 -4.94
C HIS A 122 4.61 5.59 -3.50
N GLU A 123 5.08 4.55 -2.82
CA GLU A 123 5.70 4.63 -1.50
C GLU A 123 7.24 4.67 -1.59
N TRP A 124 7.81 5.74 -2.11
CA TRP A 124 9.27 5.91 -2.18
C TRP A 124 9.93 6.08 -0.81
N TYR A 125 9.17 6.51 0.16
CA TYR A 125 9.54 6.65 1.56
C TYR A 125 8.29 6.61 2.42
N PHE A 126 8.45 6.43 3.71
CA PHE A 126 7.36 6.62 4.67
C PHE A 126 7.71 7.75 5.62
N LEU A 127 6.74 8.58 5.91
CA LEU A 127 6.86 9.59 6.96
C LEU A 127 6.73 8.91 8.34
N PRO A 128 7.31 9.46 9.41
CA PRO A 128 7.11 8.92 10.76
C PRO A 128 5.64 8.69 11.11
N LYS A 129 4.76 9.62 10.72
CA LYS A 129 3.30 9.48 10.92
C LYS A 129 2.69 8.29 10.17
N ASP A 130 3.22 7.90 9.02
CA ASP A 130 2.72 6.75 8.27
C ASP A 130 3.06 5.45 9.00
N LEU A 131 4.27 5.38 9.57
CA LEU A 131 4.70 4.26 10.40
C LEU A 131 3.90 4.18 11.71
N ASP A 132 3.58 5.32 12.32
CA ASP A 132 2.71 5.38 13.50
C ASP A 132 1.31 4.86 13.17
N ILE A 133 0.73 5.25 12.03
CA ILE A 133 -0.57 4.73 11.57
C ILE A 133 -0.54 3.21 11.37
N MET A 134 0.51 2.68 10.74
CA MET A 134 0.68 1.23 10.57
C MET A 134 0.76 0.52 11.91
N LYS A 135 1.51 1.08 12.86
CA LYS A 135 1.64 0.55 14.23
C LYS A 135 0.30 0.58 14.98
N GLU A 136 -0.41 1.70 14.94
CA GLU A 136 -1.72 1.86 15.58
C GLU A 136 -2.78 0.93 15.01
N SER A 137 -2.79 0.76 13.68
CA SER A 137 -3.74 -0.13 12.99
C SER A 137 -3.38 -1.62 13.11
N GLY A 138 -2.19 -1.94 13.62
CA GLY A 138 -1.66 -3.31 13.61
C GLY A 138 -1.22 -3.80 12.22
N THR A 139 -1.09 -2.90 11.24
CA THR A 139 -0.64 -3.23 9.90
C THR A 139 0.83 -3.64 9.91
N LYS A 140 1.14 -4.78 9.33
CA LYS A 140 2.50 -5.29 9.22
C LYS A 140 3.11 -4.91 7.88
N LEU A 141 4.14 -4.06 7.93
CA LEU A 141 4.89 -3.68 6.73
C LEU A 141 5.85 -4.80 6.33
N LEU A 142 5.77 -5.21 5.06
CA LEU A 142 6.60 -6.24 4.44
C LEU A 142 7.39 -5.62 3.28
N ASP A 143 8.50 -4.97 3.59
CA ASP A 143 9.43 -4.40 2.61
C ASP A 143 10.58 -5.36 2.38
N ASN A 144 10.58 -6.06 1.24
CA ASN A 144 11.56 -7.10 0.87
C ASN A 144 11.79 -8.14 1.98
N ARG A 145 10.75 -8.46 2.72
CA ARG A 145 10.77 -9.41 3.84
C ARG A 145 9.50 -10.22 3.93
N ASP A 146 9.54 -11.23 4.75
CA ASP A 146 8.39 -12.10 5.02
C ASP A 146 8.17 -12.31 6.51
N CYS A 147 7.01 -12.88 6.81
CA CYS A 147 6.68 -13.33 8.15
C CYS A 147 5.82 -14.59 8.12
N LYS A 148 5.89 -15.34 9.21
CA LYS A 148 4.96 -16.45 9.46
C LYS A 148 3.74 -15.92 10.18
N VAL A 149 2.57 -16.40 9.77
CA VAL A 149 1.27 -16.06 10.36
C VAL A 149 0.57 -17.36 10.72
N TYR A 150 0.08 -17.45 11.95
CA TYR A 150 -0.74 -18.56 12.39
C TYR A 150 -2.21 -18.19 12.25
N ILE A 151 -2.96 -18.96 11.46
CA ILE A 151 -4.37 -18.69 11.18
C ILE A 151 -5.11 -19.99 10.85
N LYS A 152 -6.32 -20.18 11.42
CA LYS A 152 -7.14 -21.36 11.20
C LYS A 152 -6.38 -22.69 11.39
N ASP A 153 -5.58 -22.75 12.45
CA ASP A 153 -4.72 -23.93 12.76
C ASP A 153 -3.66 -24.24 11.70
N MET A 154 -3.32 -23.24 10.89
CA MET A 154 -2.27 -23.33 9.87
C MET A 154 -1.21 -22.27 10.11
N THR A 155 0.03 -22.60 9.75
CA THR A 155 1.10 -21.60 9.62
C THR A 155 1.31 -21.32 8.15
N ILE A 156 1.09 -20.09 7.73
CA ILE A 156 1.38 -19.62 6.39
C ILE A 156 2.53 -18.63 6.40
N ARG A 157 3.20 -18.47 5.29
CA ARG A 157 4.27 -17.48 5.11
C ARG A 157 3.79 -16.43 4.12
N ILE A 158 3.86 -15.16 4.53
CA ILE A 158 3.48 -14.02 3.72
C ILE A 158 4.73 -13.21 3.46
N GLY A 159 5.03 -12.93 2.19
CA GLY A 159 6.14 -12.09 1.77
C GLY A 159 5.66 -10.88 1.00
N GLY A 160 6.34 -9.74 1.16
CA GLY A 160 6.15 -8.53 0.40
C GLY A 160 7.45 -8.14 -0.31
N LEU A 161 7.33 -7.84 -1.60
CA LEU A 161 8.40 -7.28 -2.41
C LEU A 161 8.13 -5.80 -2.63
N SER A 162 9.11 -4.95 -2.36
CA SER A 162 9.00 -3.53 -2.68
C SER A 162 9.19 -3.30 -4.17
N SER A 163 8.36 -2.45 -4.76
CA SER A 163 8.53 -1.98 -6.15
C SER A 163 9.70 -1.00 -6.27
N VAL A 164 10.14 -0.42 -5.17
CA VAL A 164 11.25 0.53 -5.12
C VAL A 164 12.45 -0.17 -4.49
N PRO A 165 13.56 -0.35 -5.23
CA PRO A 165 14.78 -0.87 -4.64
C PRO A 165 15.28 0.10 -3.56
N ASP A 166 15.68 -0.44 -2.42
CA ASP A 166 16.31 0.28 -1.30
C ASP A 166 15.47 1.40 -0.64
N ILE A 167 14.25 1.11 -0.23
CA ILE A 167 13.60 1.96 0.77
C ILE A 167 14.41 1.82 2.08
N ARG A 168 15.16 2.86 2.42
CA ARG A 168 15.87 2.93 3.70
C ARG A 168 14.99 3.64 4.72
N TRP A 169 14.81 3.00 5.82
CA TRP A 169 14.07 3.50 6.99
C TRP A 169 14.98 4.36 7.87
#